data_10abd70f283edc5e9776a008a79cc453
#
_entry.id   10abd70f283edc5e9776a008a79cc453
#
_cell.length_a   1.000
_cell.length_b   1.000
_cell.length_c   1.000
_cell.angle_alpha   90.00
_cell.angle_beta   90.00
_cell.angle_gamma   90.00
#
_symmetry.space_group_name_H-M   'P 1'
#
loop_
_entity.id
_entity.type
_entity.pdbx_description
1 polymer ?
#
loop_
_entity_poly.entity_id
_entity_poly.type
_entity_poly.pdbx_seq_one_letter_code
_entity_poly.pdbx_strand_id
1 'polypeptide(L)'
;MKHHTVKHRFGHIVVVRCICLIFSIAASSIALANPYKITVLATNISDYGGLGEWSFSALFEAEKESVLFDTGFKSDTVLHNVLHLGVDLSKVEKVVLSHFHSDHTGGLLVLRDYFVEANPKALSTVYVAKGFFKQRVTAEGVEVGPGSFTSAITFKSEAEKRGINFIEIGSPTEIAPALWLTGPVPRKVEAYNGPKGLFIDVDGQATPDIIMDDQSLGYLTPKGWLMTSGCGHAGLINTGEVLQGIEDAPVVSIVGGFHLWRASNQVLSQTADWLENAGLELMMGGHCTGIAAAETIASQLGLPRSHISHAAIGSVITPDLKIIRSSVE
;
A
#
# COMPACT_ATOMS: atom_id res chain seq x y z
N MET A 1 57.04 76.91 54.87
CA MET A 1 57.17 75.69 54.04
C MET A 1 56.03 74.78 54.46
N LYS A 2 54.98 74.67 53.66
CA LYS A 2 53.81 73.84 53.93
C LYS A 2 53.68 72.82 52.80
N HIS A 3 53.80 71.60 53.11
CA HIS A 3 53.59 70.44 52.16
C HIS A 3 52.09 70.19 51.98
N HIS A 4 51.63 70.27 50.77
CA HIS A 4 50.25 69.83 50.45
C HIS A 4 50.34 68.39 49.86
N THR A 5 49.70 67.46 50.55
CA THR A 5 49.56 66.08 50.13
C THR A 5 48.27 65.95 49.30
N VAL A 6 48.40 65.58 48.08
CA VAL A 6 47.26 65.27 47.17
C VAL A 6 46.86 63.82 47.36
N LYS A 7 45.60 63.59 47.78
CA LYS A 7 45.04 62.23 47.85
C LYS A 7 44.34 61.85 46.50
N HIS A 8 44.89 60.90 45.82
CA HIS A 8 44.23 60.22 44.64
C HIS A 8 43.12 59.32 45.16
N ARG A 9 41.88 59.57 44.68
CA ARG A 9 40.77 58.64 44.80
C ARG A 9 40.75 57.71 43.61
N PHE A 10 40.94 56.39 43.84
CA PHE A 10 40.68 55.36 42.87
C PHE A 10 39.16 55.10 42.78
N GLY A 11 38.55 55.41 41.64
CA GLY A 11 37.16 55.04 41.34
C GLY A 11 37.13 53.56 40.89
N HIS A 12 36.33 52.75 41.57
CA HIS A 12 36.04 51.39 41.16
C HIS A 12 35.01 51.40 40.06
N ILE A 13 35.40 50.99 38.86
CA ILE A 13 34.50 50.75 37.73
C ILE A 13 33.91 49.35 37.96
N VAL A 14 32.61 49.29 38.30
CA VAL A 14 31.84 48.05 38.32
C VAL A 14 31.36 47.76 36.91
N VAL A 15 32.00 46.74 36.26
CA VAL A 15 31.56 46.22 34.98
C VAL A 15 30.42 45.25 35.21
N VAL A 16 29.18 45.68 34.95
CA VAL A 16 28.02 44.77 34.94
C VAL A 16 28.04 44.02 33.64
N ARG A 17 28.40 42.72 33.67
CA ARG A 17 28.24 41.79 32.54
C ARG A 17 26.77 41.38 32.46
N CYS A 18 26.04 41.98 31.52
CA CYS A 18 24.74 41.45 31.12
C CYS A 18 24.94 40.09 30.36
N ILE A 19 24.61 38.99 30.98
CA ILE A 19 24.50 37.70 30.33
C ILE A 19 23.14 37.67 29.67
N CYS A 20 23.10 37.90 28.35
CA CYS A 20 21.91 37.60 27.52
C CYS A 20 21.79 36.11 27.36
N LEU A 21 20.95 35.45 28.12
CA LEU A 21 20.50 34.09 27.84
C LEU A 21 19.63 34.13 26.57
N ILE A 22 20.18 33.73 25.43
CA ILE A 22 19.40 33.47 24.21
C ILE A 22 18.72 32.11 24.43
N PHE A 23 17.45 32.13 24.80
CA PHE A 23 16.57 30.98 24.73
C PHE A 23 16.33 30.67 23.23
N SER A 24 17.07 29.73 22.66
CA SER A 24 16.72 29.13 21.37
C SER A 24 15.44 28.32 21.58
N ILE A 25 14.29 28.91 21.26
CA ILE A 25 13.05 28.17 21.08
C ILE A 25 13.27 27.35 19.82
N ALA A 26 13.63 26.09 19.99
CA ALA A 26 13.51 25.13 18.91
C ALA A 26 12.02 25.02 18.58
N ALA A 27 11.59 25.74 17.55
CA ALA A 27 10.29 25.52 16.94
C ALA A 27 10.34 24.09 16.37
N SER A 28 9.82 23.14 17.13
CA SER A 28 9.46 21.84 16.57
C SER A 28 8.43 22.15 15.48
N SER A 29 8.88 22.15 14.23
CA SER A 29 7.97 22.12 13.10
C SER A 29 7.16 20.84 13.29
N ILE A 30 5.92 20.99 13.72
CA ILE A 30 4.91 19.96 13.58
C ILE A 30 4.83 19.77 12.06
N ALA A 31 5.51 18.76 11.55
CA ALA A 31 5.30 18.33 10.18
C ALA A 31 3.82 17.97 10.11
N LEU A 32 3.03 18.85 9.50
CA LEU A 32 1.65 18.54 9.15
C LEU A 32 1.76 17.27 8.30
N ALA A 33 1.19 16.17 8.79
CA ALA A 33 1.12 14.94 8.01
C ALA A 33 0.50 15.31 6.67
N ASN A 34 1.22 15.02 5.58
CA ASN A 34 0.69 15.27 4.25
C ASN A 34 -0.66 14.57 4.14
N PRO A 35 -1.73 15.26 3.75
CA PRO A 35 -3.05 14.66 3.69
C PRO A 35 -3.00 13.48 2.70
N TYR A 36 -3.33 12.29 3.17
CA TYR A 36 -3.50 11.12 2.33
C TYR A 36 -4.88 10.49 2.57
N LYS A 37 -5.32 9.69 1.63
CA LYS A 37 -6.57 8.94 1.72
C LYS A 37 -6.43 7.64 0.94
N ILE A 38 -6.90 6.54 1.51
CA ILE A 38 -7.04 5.26 0.82
C ILE A 38 -8.52 4.91 0.78
N THR A 39 -9.08 4.81 -0.42
CA THR A 39 -10.50 4.46 -0.63
C THR A 39 -10.59 3.08 -1.26
N VAL A 40 -11.33 2.15 -0.64
CA VAL A 40 -11.58 0.81 -1.20
C VAL A 40 -12.60 0.89 -2.33
N LEU A 41 -12.25 0.35 -3.51
CA LEU A 41 -13.08 0.38 -4.72
C LEU A 41 -13.62 -0.99 -5.12
N ALA A 42 -12.92 -2.08 -4.76
CA ALA A 42 -13.40 -3.43 -4.96
C ALA A 42 -12.92 -4.34 -3.82
N THR A 43 -13.82 -5.14 -3.29
CA THR A 43 -13.58 -6.19 -2.29
C THR A 43 -14.85 -7.05 -2.15
N ASN A 44 -14.84 -8.02 -1.23
CA ASN A 44 -15.92 -8.99 -1.04
C ASN A 44 -17.25 -8.38 -0.55
N ILE A 45 -17.20 -7.23 0.11
CA ILE A 45 -18.34 -6.59 0.76
C ILE A 45 -18.66 -5.27 0.06
N SER A 46 -19.95 -5.04 -0.22
CA SER A 46 -20.46 -3.76 -0.72
C SER A 46 -21.68 -3.31 0.05
N ASP A 47 -21.98 -2.03 0.00
CA ASP A 47 -23.25 -1.46 0.44
C ASP A 47 -24.30 -1.49 -0.67
N TYR A 48 -25.43 -0.86 -0.40
CA TYR A 48 -26.53 -0.74 -1.36
C TYR A 48 -26.10 0.09 -2.59
N GLY A 49 -26.08 -0.55 -3.75
CA GLY A 49 -25.71 0.05 -5.03
C GLY A 49 -24.28 -0.23 -5.49
N GLY A 50 -23.38 -0.65 -4.62
CA GLY A 50 -22.05 -1.16 -5.00
C GLY A 50 -22.06 -2.62 -5.41
N LEU A 51 -20.99 -3.10 -6.04
CA LEU A 51 -20.79 -4.48 -6.46
C LEU A 51 -19.62 -5.10 -5.69
N GLY A 52 -19.90 -6.08 -4.80
CA GLY A 52 -18.90 -6.89 -4.16
C GLY A 52 -18.44 -8.03 -5.07
N GLU A 53 -17.15 -8.38 -5.00
CA GLU A 53 -16.60 -9.53 -5.71
C GLU A 53 -15.34 -10.08 -5.01
N TRP A 54 -14.94 -11.29 -5.36
CA TRP A 54 -13.67 -11.84 -4.88
C TRP A 54 -12.51 -11.15 -5.59
N SER A 55 -12.13 -9.97 -5.10
CA SER A 55 -11.08 -9.15 -5.69
C SER A 55 -10.59 -8.07 -4.72
N PHE A 56 -9.61 -7.29 -5.17
CA PHE A 56 -9.22 -6.06 -4.50
C PHE A 56 -8.99 -4.92 -5.48
N SER A 57 -9.34 -3.71 -5.08
CA SER A 57 -8.91 -2.45 -5.69
C SER A 57 -9.04 -1.33 -4.67
N ALA A 58 -8.08 -0.42 -4.66
CA ALA A 58 -8.10 0.78 -3.82
C ALA A 58 -7.50 1.99 -4.54
N LEU A 59 -8.04 3.18 -4.28
CA LEU A 59 -7.44 4.43 -4.70
C LEU A 59 -6.63 5.03 -3.56
N PHE A 60 -5.34 5.19 -3.76
CA PHE A 60 -4.46 5.98 -2.91
C PHE A 60 -4.38 7.40 -3.44
N GLU A 61 -4.55 8.38 -2.57
CA GLU A 61 -4.44 9.80 -2.86
C GLU A 61 -3.58 10.47 -1.79
N ALA A 62 -2.55 11.23 -2.18
CA ALA A 62 -1.72 12.03 -1.28
C ALA A 62 -1.25 13.31 -2.00
N GLU A 63 -1.57 14.49 -1.46
CA GLU A 63 -1.26 15.79 -2.05
C GLU A 63 -1.67 15.92 -3.53
N LYS A 64 -0.68 15.79 -4.43
CA LYS A 64 -0.86 15.88 -5.88
C LYS A 64 -0.74 14.52 -6.58
N GLU A 65 -0.50 13.46 -5.80
CA GLU A 65 -0.29 12.11 -6.31
C GLU A 65 -1.52 11.27 -6.08
N SER A 66 -1.89 10.50 -7.08
CA SER A 66 -2.92 9.48 -6.97
C SER A 66 -2.51 8.23 -7.71
N VAL A 67 -2.80 7.08 -7.11
CA VAL A 67 -2.46 5.77 -7.64
C VAL A 67 -3.64 4.83 -7.47
N LEU A 68 -4.08 4.22 -8.55
CA LEU A 68 -5.00 3.10 -8.50
C LEU A 68 -4.20 1.82 -8.22
N PHE A 69 -4.50 1.16 -7.10
CA PHE A 69 -3.90 -0.11 -6.72
C PHE A 69 -4.88 -1.23 -7.01
N ASP A 70 -4.52 -2.13 -7.94
CA ASP A 70 -5.34 -3.20 -8.51
C ASP A 70 -6.63 -2.71 -9.21
N THR A 71 -7.26 -3.58 -9.97
CA THR A 71 -8.39 -3.22 -10.84
C THR A 71 -9.57 -4.19 -10.76
N GLY A 72 -9.62 -5.04 -9.72
CA GLY A 72 -10.72 -5.98 -9.53
C GLY A 72 -10.67 -7.20 -10.45
N PHE A 73 -11.72 -8.02 -10.41
CA PHE A 73 -11.84 -9.28 -11.14
C PHE A 73 -12.65 -9.13 -12.43
N LYS A 74 -13.91 -8.76 -12.32
CA LYS A 74 -14.72 -8.54 -13.52
C LYS A 74 -14.34 -7.21 -14.17
N SER A 75 -14.50 -7.17 -15.48
CA SER A 75 -14.05 -6.04 -16.28
C SER A 75 -14.70 -4.71 -15.90
N ASP A 76 -15.91 -4.71 -15.35
CA ASP A 76 -16.75 -3.55 -15.09
C ASP A 76 -17.03 -3.26 -13.62
N THR A 77 -16.68 -4.15 -12.70
CA THR A 77 -16.98 -3.97 -11.26
C THR A 77 -16.37 -2.68 -10.69
N VAL A 78 -15.06 -2.45 -10.91
CA VAL A 78 -14.44 -1.23 -10.40
C VAL A 78 -14.99 0.00 -11.07
N LEU A 79 -15.29 -0.05 -12.39
CA LEU A 79 -15.93 1.06 -13.10
C LEU A 79 -17.31 1.38 -12.50
N HIS A 80 -18.14 0.37 -12.27
CA HIS A 80 -19.44 0.55 -11.61
C HIS A 80 -19.27 1.22 -10.23
N ASN A 81 -18.35 0.72 -9.43
CA ASN A 81 -18.13 1.18 -8.05
C ASN A 81 -17.60 2.63 -8.00
N VAL A 82 -16.66 3.01 -8.87
CA VAL A 82 -16.16 4.40 -8.90
C VAL A 82 -17.25 5.38 -9.34
N LEU A 83 -18.10 4.99 -10.28
CA LEU A 83 -19.26 5.80 -10.70
C LEU A 83 -20.30 5.92 -9.57
N HIS A 84 -20.58 4.82 -8.88
CA HIS A 84 -21.48 4.80 -7.72
C HIS A 84 -20.99 5.68 -6.57
N LEU A 85 -19.67 5.63 -6.27
CA LEU A 85 -19.04 6.41 -5.20
C LEU A 85 -18.76 7.87 -5.61
N GLY A 86 -18.93 8.25 -6.88
CA GLY A 86 -18.56 9.55 -7.40
C GLY A 86 -17.04 9.79 -7.41
N VAL A 87 -16.24 8.73 -7.54
CA VAL A 87 -14.79 8.79 -7.62
C VAL A 87 -14.37 9.05 -9.08
N ASP A 88 -13.56 10.06 -9.31
CA ASP A 88 -13.06 10.43 -10.65
C ASP A 88 -11.64 9.92 -10.89
N LEU A 89 -11.50 8.83 -11.65
CA LEU A 89 -10.20 8.29 -12.05
C LEU A 89 -9.58 8.97 -13.28
N SER A 90 -10.24 9.95 -13.90
CA SER A 90 -9.67 10.66 -15.07
C SER A 90 -8.37 11.40 -14.75
N LYS A 91 -8.13 11.74 -13.48
CA LYS A 91 -6.92 12.42 -13.01
C LYS A 91 -5.83 11.47 -12.52
N VAL A 92 -6.11 10.18 -12.44
CA VAL A 92 -5.18 9.16 -11.99
C VAL A 92 -4.37 8.66 -13.18
N GLU A 93 -3.09 8.99 -13.25
CA GLU A 93 -2.22 8.55 -14.34
C GLU A 93 -1.54 7.19 -14.06
N LYS A 94 -1.34 6.87 -12.76
CA LYS A 94 -0.58 5.71 -12.30
C LYS A 94 -1.48 4.59 -11.82
N VAL A 95 -1.20 3.37 -12.25
CA VAL A 95 -1.81 2.13 -11.75
C VAL A 95 -0.70 1.23 -11.22
N VAL A 96 -0.95 0.53 -10.15
CA VAL A 96 -0.11 -0.56 -9.64
C VAL A 96 -0.92 -1.84 -9.72
N LEU A 97 -0.40 -2.88 -10.37
CA LEU A 97 -0.94 -4.23 -10.28
C LEU A 97 -0.09 -5.03 -9.31
N SER A 98 -0.72 -5.54 -8.25
CA SER A 98 -0.02 -6.26 -7.19
C SER A 98 0.64 -7.54 -7.68
N HIS A 99 -0.06 -8.29 -8.54
CA HIS A 99 0.42 -9.50 -9.19
C HIS A 99 -0.50 -9.87 -10.37
N PHE A 100 -0.17 -10.93 -11.12
CA PHE A 100 -0.81 -11.25 -12.39
C PHE A 100 -2.25 -11.82 -12.28
N HIS A 101 -2.73 -12.25 -11.13
CA HIS A 101 -4.04 -12.88 -11.01
C HIS A 101 -5.18 -12.03 -11.54
N SER A 102 -6.19 -12.70 -12.12
CA SER A 102 -7.32 -12.04 -12.77
C SER A 102 -8.19 -11.20 -11.83
N ASP A 103 -8.26 -11.58 -10.56
CA ASP A 103 -8.99 -10.85 -9.52
C ASP A 103 -8.33 -9.55 -9.05
N HIS A 104 -7.20 -9.18 -9.68
CA HIS A 104 -6.47 -7.92 -9.48
C HIS A 104 -6.30 -7.12 -10.78
N THR A 105 -6.47 -7.78 -11.94
CA THR A 105 -6.11 -7.22 -13.25
C THR A 105 -7.31 -7.06 -14.19
N GLY A 106 -8.49 -7.58 -13.81
CA GLY A 106 -9.63 -7.75 -14.70
C GLY A 106 -10.24 -6.46 -15.25
N GLY A 107 -10.24 -5.39 -14.46
CA GLY A 107 -10.86 -4.12 -14.84
C GLY A 107 -9.97 -3.16 -15.64
N LEU A 108 -8.64 -3.43 -15.73
CA LEU A 108 -7.68 -2.44 -16.24
C LEU A 108 -8.07 -1.87 -17.61
N LEU A 109 -8.40 -2.72 -18.58
CA LEU A 109 -8.64 -2.27 -19.95
C LEU A 109 -9.95 -1.49 -20.09
N VAL A 110 -11.01 -1.92 -19.40
CA VAL A 110 -12.29 -1.20 -19.40
C VAL A 110 -12.20 0.14 -18.72
N LEU A 111 -11.50 0.21 -17.59
CA LEU A 111 -11.23 1.48 -16.91
C LEU A 111 -10.43 2.44 -17.83
N ARG A 112 -9.39 1.92 -18.49
CA ARG A 112 -8.61 2.72 -19.44
C ARG A 112 -9.47 3.22 -20.59
N ASP A 113 -10.26 2.34 -21.23
CA ASP A 113 -11.13 2.70 -22.35
C ASP A 113 -12.18 3.77 -21.96
N TYR A 114 -12.67 3.73 -20.70
CA TYR A 114 -13.64 4.70 -20.21
C TYR A 114 -13.03 6.09 -19.94
N PHE A 115 -11.88 6.14 -19.25
CA PHE A 115 -11.31 7.41 -18.77
C PHE A 115 -10.39 8.10 -19.79
N VAL A 116 -9.94 7.40 -20.84
CA VAL A 116 -9.04 7.96 -21.86
C VAL A 116 -9.65 9.14 -22.62
N GLU A 117 -10.97 9.17 -22.80
CA GLU A 117 -11.67 10.26 -23.49
C GLU A 117 -11.60 11.58 -22.68
N ALA A 118 -11.70 11.48 -21.35
CA ALA A 118 -11.60 12.65 -20.47
C ALA A 118 -10.15 13.12 -20.29
N ASN A 119 -9.20 12.20 -20.23
CA ASN A 119 -7.78 12.47 -20.12
C ASN A 119 -6.95 11.37 -20.79
N PRO A 120 -6.23 11.66 -21.89
CA PRO A 120 -5.37 10.69 -22.57
C PRO A 120 -4.30 10.04 -21.70
N LYS A 121 -3.94 10.65 -20.55
CA LYS A 121 -2.99 10.10 -19.59
C LYS A 121 -3.64 9.26 -18.47
N ALA A 122 -4.97 9.29 -18.33
CA ALA A 122 -5.65 8.52 -17.30
C ALA A 122 -5.25 7.05 -17.39
N LEU A 123 -4.79 6.46 -16.29
CA LEU A 123 -4.44 5.04 -16.13
C LEU A 123 -3.44 4.54 -17.21
N SER A 124 -2.54 5.42 -17.69
CA SER A 124 -1.64 5.10 -18.80
C SER A 124 -0.28 4.53 -18.36
N THR A 125 0.11 4.71 -17.10
CA THR A 125 1.36 4.18 -16.55
C THR A 125 1.05 3.08 -15.57
N VAL A 126 1.42 1.84 -15.89
CA VAL A 126 1.10 0.66 -15.07
C VAL A 126 2.38 0.05 -14.54
N TYR A 127 2.53 0.05 -13.22
CA TYR A 127 3.64 -0.59 -12.53
C TYR A 127 3.31 -2.04 -12.22
N VAL A 128 4.20 -2.95 -12.59
CA VAL A 128 4.13 -4.38 -12.29
C VAL A 128 5.46 -4.86 -11.73
N ALA A 129 5.46 -5.90 -10.91
CA ALA A 129 6.71 -6.48 -10.46
C ALA A 129 7.36 -7.35 -11.54
N LYS A 130 8.68 -7.45 -11.51
CA LYS A 130 9.45 -8.33 -12.40
C LYS A 130 8.93 -9.76 -12.32
N GLY A 131 8.60 -10.33 -13.47
CA GLY A 131 8.02 -11.66 -13.58
C GLY A 131 6.52 -11.66 -13.82
N PHE A 132 5.84 -10.53 -13.77
CA PHE A 132 4.40 -10.40 -14.04
C PHE A 132 4.02 -11.00 -15.41
N PHE A 133 4.78 -10.76 -16.44
CA PHE A 133 4.51 -11.25 -17.79
C PHE A 133 5.06 -12.65 -18.10
N LYS A 134 5.57 -13.37 -17.09
CA LYS A 134 5.92 -14.79 -17.31
C LYS A 134 4.66 -15.57 -17.64
N GLN A 135 4.74 -16.41 -18.68
CA GLN A 135 3.63 -17.29 -19.03
C GLN A 135 3.44 -18.34 -17.94
N ARG A 136 2.20 -18.51 -17.50
CA ARG A 136 1.77 -19.54 -16.56
C ARG A 136 0.96 -20.58 -17.27
N VAL A 137 1.09 -21.82 -16.82
CA VAL A 137 0.31 -22.96 -17.30
C VAL A 137 -0.20 -23.78 -16.12
N THR A 138 -1.35 -24.45 -16.33
CA THR A 138 -1.83 -25.47 -15.37
C THR A 138 -1.00 -26.76 -15.52
N ALA A 139 -1.23 -27.74 -14.64
CA ALA A 139 -0.61 -29.07 -14.76
C ALA A 139 -0.95 -29.78 -16.08
N GLU A 140 -2.10 -29.44 -16.68
CA GLU A 140 -2.55 -29.96 -17.98
C GLU A 140 -2.00 -29.17 -19.18
N GLY A 141 -1.17 -28.13 -18.92
CA GLY A 141 -0.57 -27.28 -19.95
C GLY A 141 -1.49 -26.19 -20.49
N VAL A 142 -2.61 -25.89 -19.81
CA VAL A 142 -3.50 -24.79 -20.20
C VAL A 142 -2.89 -23.47 -19.79
N GLU A 143 -2.75 -22.54 -20.73
CA GLU A 143 -2.23 -21.21 -20.47
C GLU A 143 -3.16 -20.38 -19.58
N VAL A 144 -2.58 -19.64 -18.63
CA VAL A 144 -3.25 -18.74 -17.69
C VAL A 144 -2.56 -17.38 -17.71
N GLY A 145 -3.33 -16.33 -17.87
CA GLY A 145 -2.83 -14.95 -17.93
C GLY A 145 -3.66 -13.96 -17.12
N PRO A 146 -3.29 -12.68 -17.13
CA PRO A 146 -3.98 -11.62 -16.44
C PRO A 146 -5.40 -11.35 -16.99
N GLY A 147 -6.31 -10.91 -16.14
CA GLY A 147 -7.67 -10.57 -16.52
C GLY A 147 -8.42 -11.77 -17.12
N SER A 148 -9.07 -11.55 -18.24
CA SER A 148 -9.75 -12.59 -19.03
C SER A 148 -8.85 -13.25 -20.09
N PHE A 149 -7.58 -12.92 -20.11
CA PHE A 149 -6.64 -13.44 -21.12
C PHE A 149 -6.02 -14.75 -20.65
N THR A 150 -5.76 -15.65 -21.60
CA THR A 150 -4.99 -16.86 -21.36
C THR A 150 -3.49 -16.63 -21.44
N SER A 151 -3.07 -15.56 -22.13
CA SER A 151 -1.65 -15.23 -22.34
C SER A 151 -1.30 -13.86 -21.75
N ALA A 152 -0.25 -13.81 -20.95
CA ALA A 152 0.30 -12.56 -20.42
C ALA A 152 0.82 -11.63 -21.53
N ILE A 153 1.34 -12.19 -22.62
CA ILE A 153 1.81 -11.44 -23.80
C ILE A 153 0.64 -10.80 -24.54
N THR A 154 -0.47 -11.54 -24.70
CA THR A 154 -1.69 -11.00 -25.34
C THR A 154 -2.29 -9.87 -24.49
N PHE A 155 -2.38 -10.05 -23.17
CA PHE A 155 -2.82 -8.99 -22.26
C PHE A 155 -1.96 -7.73 -22.40
N LYS A 156 -0.64 -7.87 -22.40
CA LYS A 156 0.30 -6.76 -22.58
C LYS A 156 0.07 -6.02 -23.89
N SER A 157 -0.02 -6.77 -25.00
CA SER A 157 -0.26 -6.20 -26.33
C SER A 157 -1.58 -5.44 -26.41
N GLU A 158 -2.67 -5.98 -25.83
CA GLU A 158 -3.98 -5.30 -25.81
C GLU A 158 -3.99 -4.03 -24.95
N ALA A 159 -3.24 -4.03 -23.86
CA ALA A 159 -3.04 -2.85 -23.03
C ALA A 159 -2.20 -1.77 -23.75
N GLU A 160 -1.10 -2.17 -24.38
CA GLU A 160 -0.22 -1.25 -25.15
C GLU A 160 -0.96 -0.60 -26.34
N LYS A 161 -1.86 -1.32 -27.01
CA LYS A 161 -2.74 -0.74 -28.06
C LYS A 161 -3.64 0.38 -27.53
N ARG A 162 -3.97 0.37 -26.24
CA ARG A 162 -4.74 1.40 -25.54
C ARG A 162 -3.88 2.53 -24.98
N GLY A 163 -2.58 2.55 -25.32
CA GLY A 163 -1.64 3.55 -24.85
C GLY A 163 -1.21 3.34 -23.37
N ILE A 164 -1.34 2.14 -22.84
CA ILE A 164 -0.78 1.77 -21.54
C ILE A 164 0.71 1.48 -21.70
N ASN A 165 1.53 2.07 -20.82
CA ASN A 165 2.95 1.81 -20.71
C ASN A 165 3.23 1.04 -19.42
N PHE A 166 3.79 -0.17 -19.51
CA PHE A 166 4.18 -0.97 -18.36
C PHE A 166 5.60 -0.66 -17.91
N ILE A 167 5.76 -0.47 -16.59
CA ILE A 167 7.06 -0.31 -15.93
C ILE A 167 7.26 -1.50 -15.00
N GLU A 168 8.24 -2.35 -15.33
CA GLU A 168 8.58 -3.50 -14.49
C GLU A 168 9.54 -3.10 -13.36
N ILE A 169 9.14 -3.40 -12.11
CA ILE A 169 9.88 -3.08 -10.88
C ILE A 169 10.58 -4.35 -10.38
N GLY A 170 11.90 -4.29 -10.23
CA GLY A 170 12.72 -5.44 -9.80
C GLY A 170 13.19 -5.38 -8.34
N SER A 171 13.03 -4.24 -7.66
CA SER A 171 13.46 -3.99 -6.28
C SER A 171 12.64 -2.86 -5.68
N PRO A 172 12.70 -2.59 -4.38
CA PRO A 172 12.01 -1.45 -3.77
C PRO A 172 12.28 -0.15 -4.53
N THR A 173 11.20 0.53 -4.92
CA THR A 173 11.27 1.71 -5.81
C THR A 173 10.28 2.79 -5.36
N GLU A 174 10.76 4.01 -5.18
CA GLU A 174 9.92 5.18 -4.92
C GLU A 174 9.29 5.66 -6.24
N ILE A 175 7.95 5.71 -6.30
CA ILE A 175 7.18 6.10 -7.49
C ILE A 175 6.55 7.48 -7.38
N ALA A 176 6.54 8.03 -6.17
CA ALA A 176 6.17 9.40 -5.81
C ALA A 176 6.73 9.71 -4.42
N PRO A 177 6.79 10.96 -3.96
CA PRO A 177 7.33 11.31 -2.65
C PRO A 177 6.73 10.46 -1.52
N ALA A 178 7.57 9.73 -0.79
CA ALA A 178 7.23 8.78 0.28
C ALA A 178 6.34 7.60 -0.13
N LEU A 179 6.07 7.40 -1.41
CA LEU A 179 5.25 6.32 -1.95
C LEU A 179 6.12 5.29 -2.67
N TRP A 180 6.17 4.08 -2.14
CA TRP A 180 7.07 3.02 -2.54
C TRP A 180 6.35 1.79 -3.04
N LEU A 181 6.92 1.13 -4.03
CA LEU A 181 6.60 -0.26 -4.38
C LEU A 181 7.68 -1.16 -3.81
N THR A 182 7.27 -2.29 -3.22
CA THR A 182 8.23 -3.28 -2.71
C THR A 182 9.02 -3.97 -3.82
N GLY A 183 8.48 -3.98 -5.06
CA GLY A 183 8.89 -4.93 -6.08
C GLY A 183 8.62 -6.37 -5.64
N PRO A 184 9.19 -7.37 -6.30
CA PRO A 184 9.05 -8.78 -5.92
C PRO A 184 9.52 -9.00 -4.48
N VAL A 185 8.61 -9.43 -3.59
CA VAL A 185 8.92 -9.60 -2.15
C VAL A 185 9.63 -10.94 -1.91
N PRO A 186 10.84 -10.94 -1.31
CA PRO A 186 11.56 -12.16 -0.95
C PRO A 186 10.86 -12.92 0.18
N ARG A 187 10.75 -14.25 0.05
CA ARG A 187 10.17 -15.13 1.06
C ARG A 187 11.23 -15.62 2.04
N LYS A 188 11.46 -14.89 3.13
CA LYS A 188 12.50 -15.18 4.13
C LYS A 188 11.95 -15.76 5.42
N VAL A 189 10.82 -15.25 5.89
CA VAL A 189 10.20 -15.61 7.18
C VAL A 189 9.00 -16.52 6.93
N GLU A 190 8.12 -16.12 6.03
CA GLU A 190 6.92 -16.88 5.68
C GLU A 190 7.15 -17.67 4.39
N ALA A 191 6.75 -18.94 4.40
CA ALA A 191 6.72 -19.75 3.19
C ALA A 191 5.50 -19.37 2.33
N TYR A 192 5.59 -19.68 1.02
CA TYR A 192 4.47 -19.51 0.11
C TYR A 192 3.22 -20.28 0.57
N ASN A 193 2.10 -19.58 0.67
CA ASN A 193 0.80 -20.12 1.08
C ASN A 193 -0.31 -19.76 0.08
N GLY A 194 0.00 -19.71 -1.20
CA GLY A 194 -0.96 -19.37 -2.25
C GLY A 194 -1.52 -20.59 -2.98
N PRO A 195 -2.25 -20.35 -4.09
CA PRO A 195 -2.81 -21.42 -4.92
C PRO A 195 -1.72 -22.31 -5.48
N LYS A 196 -2.03 -23.61 -5.59
CA LYS A 196 -1.16 -24.63 -6.16
C LYS A 196 -1.69 -25.03 -7.53
N GLY A 197 -0.80 -25.59 -8.37
CA GLY A 197 -1.18 -26.12 -9.66
C GLY A 197 -0.93 -25.18 -10.84
N LEU A 198 -0.31 -24.02 -10.60
CA LEU A 198 0.27 -23.19 -11.64
C LEU A 198 1.77 -23.44 -11.75
N PHE A 199 2.27 -23.38 -12.95
CA PHE A 199 3.69 -23.58 -13.27
C PHE A 199 4.18 -22.47 -14.19
N ILE A 200 5.45 -22.13 -14.04
CA ILE A 200 6.21 -21.23 -14.91
C ILE A 200 7.36 -22.01 -15.53
N ASP A 201 7.79 -21.60 -16.71
CA ASP A 201 9.04 -22.09 -17.28
C ASP A 201 10.23 -21.37 -16.62
N VAL A 202 11.14 -22.18 -16.07
CA VAL A 202 12.43 -21.72 -15.60
C VAL A 202 13.49 -22.57 -16.26
N ASP A 203 14.23 -21.99 -17.19
CA ASP A 203 15.30 -22.63 -17.95
C ASP A 203 14.87 -23.94 -18.66
N GLY A 204 13.67 -23.96 -19.24
CA GLY A 204 13.09 -25.09 -19.93
C GLY A 204 12.44 -26.15 -19.01
N GLN A 205 12.31 -25.87 -17.73
CA GLN A 205 11.68 -26.75 -16.75
C GLN A 205 10.41 -26.13 -16.17
N ALA A 206 9.31 -26.88 -16.19
CA ALA A 206 8.07 -26.50 -15.51
C ALA A 206 8.30 -26.49 -13.99
N THR A 207 8.33 -25.31 -13.41
CA THR A 207 8.56 -25.08 -11.99
C THR A 207 7.27 -24.57 -11.35
N PRO A 208 6.84 -25.06 -10.16
CA PRO A 208 5.68 -24.51 -9.49
C PRO A 208 5.78 -22.99 -9.32
N ASP A 209 4.74 -22.28 -9.77
CA ASP A 209 4.66 -20.85 -9.57
C ASP A 209 4.28 -20.53 -8.13
N ILE A 210 5.09 -19.73 -7.47
CA ILE A 210 4.87 -19.22 -6.12
C ILE A 210 4.52 -17.73 -6.13
N ILE A 211 4.04 -17.24 -7.28
CA ILE A 211 3.65 -15.83 -7.49
C ILE A 211 4.79 -14.88 -7.12
N MET A 212 5.91 -15.03 -7.83
CA MET A 212 7.12 -14.24 -7.58
C MET A 212 6.95 -12.75 -7.88
N ASP A 213 5.95 -12.40 -8.67
CA ASP A 213 5.58 -11.02 -9.03
C ASP A 213 4.67 -10.34 -7.99
N ASP A 214 4.45 -10.95 -6.82
CA ASP A 214 3.70 -10.32 -5.74
C ASP A 214 4.46 -9.11 -5.17
N GLN A 215 3.82 -7.94 -5.23
CA GLN A 215 4.30 -6.66 -4.71
C GLN A 215 3.21 -5.91 -3.96
N SER A 216 3.64 -5.01 -3.09
CA SER A 216 2.76 -4.16 -2.28
C SER A 216 3.15 -2.70 -2.40
N LEU A 217 2.21 -1.80 -2.07
CA LEU A 217 2.41 -0.36 -1.97
C LEU A 217 2.69 0.01 -0.52
N GLY A 218 3.75 0.76 -0.26
CA GLY A 218 4.07 1.37 1.02
C GLY A 218 4.03 2.89 0.95
N TYR A 219 3.36 3.53 1.89
CA TYR A 219 3.43 4.99 2.04
C TYR A 219 4.03 5.33 3.40
N LEU A 220 5.14 6.05 3.39
CA LEU A 220 5.84 6.45 4.60
C LEU A 220 5.27 7.75 5.14
N THR A 221 4.64 7.68 6.30
CA THR A 221 4.12 8.83 7.04
C THR A 221 5.05 9.20 8.18
N PRO A 222 4.89 10.36 8.84
CA PRO A 222 5.61 10.68 10.07
C PRO A 222 5.37 9.69 11.23
N LYS A 223 4.31 8.88 11.17
CA LYS A 223 4.00 7.83 12.16
C LYS A 223 4.63 6.48 11.81
N GLY A 224 4.90 6.23 10.54
CA GLY A 224 5.38 4.95 10.02
C GLY A 224 4.73 4.57 8.70
N TRP A 225 4.93 3.31 8.31
CA TRP A 225 4.45 2.75 7.05
C TRP A 225 2.95 2.46 7.05
N LEU A 226 2.30 2.85 5.98
CA LEU A 226 0.99 2.35 5.57
C LEU A 226 1.23 1.32 4.46
N MET A 227 0.86 0.07 4.69
CA MET A 227 1.05 -1.03 3.74
C MET A 227 -0.28 -1.38 3.07
N THR A 228 -0.30 -1.34 1.73
CA THR A 228 -1.44 -1.81 0.93
C THR A 228 -1.02 -3.03 0.13
N SER A 229 -1.75 -4.13 0.26
CA SER A 229 -1.48 -5.39 -0.43
C SER A 229 -2.70 -5.90 -1.19
N GLY A 230 -2.49 -6.53 -2.36
CA GLY A 230 -3.56 -7.16 -3.13
C GLY A 230 -3.96 -8.51 -2.53
N CYS A 231 -3.06 -9.49 -2.63
CA CYS A 231 -3.21 -10.81 -2.00
C CYS A 231 -2.15 -11.13 -0.95
N GLY A 232 -0.96 -10.51 -1.04
CA GLY A 232 0.12 -10.80 -0.11
C GLY A 232 0.61 -12.26 -0.19
N HIS A 233 0.70 -12.83 -1.40
CA HIS A 233 1.23 -14.18 -1.62
C HIS A 233 2.66 -14.36 -1.14
N ALA A 234 3.40 -13.27 -1.04
CA ALA A 234 4.76 -13.28 -0.49
C ALA A 234 4.78 -13.45 1.04
N GLY A 235 3.65 -13.21 1.70
CA GLY A 235 3.52 -13.16 3.16
C GLY A 235 3.49 -11.73 3.69
N LEU A 236 2.63 -11.49 4.68
CA LEU A 236 2.47 -10.18 5.32
C LEU A 236 3.77 -9.73 6.01
N ILE A 237 4.39 -10.63 6.76
CA ILE A 237 5.64 -10.35 7.50
C ILE A 237 6.77 -10.04 6.52
N ASN A 238 6.95 -10.86 5.48
CA ASN A 238 7.98 -10.64 4.46
C ASN A 238 7.81 -9.27 3.78
N THR A 239 6.57 -8.87 3.51
CA THR A 239 6.26 -7.56 2.90
C THR A 239 6.60 -6.41 3.84
N GLY A 240 6.20 -6.52 5.11
CA GLY A 240 6.51 -5.52 6.13
C GLY A 240 8.01 -5.37 6.37
N GLU A 241 8.77 -6.49 6.39
CA GLU A 241 10.24 -6.44 6.51
C GLU A 241 10.92 -5.76 5.31
N VAL A 242 10.35 -5.88 4.11
CA VAL A 242 10.85 -5.10 2.95
C VAL A 242 10.66 -3.61 3.17
N LEU A 243 9.48 -3.17 3.65
CA LEU A 243 9.23 -1.75 3.93
C LEU A 243 10.14 -1.23 5.05
N GLN A 244 10.30 -1.97 6.16
CA GLN A 244 11.21 -1.61 7.24
C GLN A 244 12.68 -1.61 6.80
N GLY A 245 13.02 -2.40 5.79
CA GLY A 245 14.36 -2.38 5.17
C GLY A 245 14.62 -1.15 4.28
N ILE A 246 13.59 -0.44 3.82
CA ILE A 246 13.71 0.84 3.09
C ILE A 246 13.94 1.97 4.10
N GLU A 247 13.10 2.05 5.12
CA GLU A 247 13.21 3.02 6.22
C GLU A 247 12.81 2.30 7.52
N ASP A 248 13.68 2.41 8.53
CA ASP A 248 13.46 1.82 9.87
C ASP A 248 12.34 2.57 10.59
N ALA A 249 11.11 2.20 10.27
CA ALA A 249 9.89 2.81 10.80
C ALA A 249 8.84 1.73 11.11
N PRO A 250 7.93 1.97 12.09
CA PRO A 250 6.86 1.04 12.40
C PRO A 250 5.92 0.82 11.19
N VAL A 251 5.26 -0.34 11.13
CA VAL A 251 4.15 -0.59 10.18
C VAL A 251 2.84 -0.30 10.90
N VAL A 252 2.39 0.95 10.83
CA VAL A 252 1.25 1.45 11.63
C VAL A 252 -0.12 1.12 11.04
N SER A 253 -0.19 0.84 9.75
CA SER A 253 -1.47 0.50 9.11
C SER A 253 -1.28 -0.53 8.00
N ILE A 254 -2.22 -1.48 7.92
CA ILE A 254 -2.31 -2.43 6.83
C ILE A 254 -3.71 -2.43 6.23
N VAL A 255 -3.79 -2.51 4.88
CA VAL A 255 -5.06 -2.56 4.14
C VAL A 255 -4.97 -3.53 2.97
N GLY A 256 -6.04 -4.29 2.73
CA GLY A 256 -6.17 -5.19 1.58
C GLY A 256 -6.14 -6.68 1.90
N GLY A 257 -5.70 -7.48 0.93
CA GLY A 257 -5.60 -8.92 1.03
C GLY A 257 -4.22 -9.39 1.53
N PHE A 258 -4.22 -10.36 2.44
CA PHE A 258 -3.01 -10.93 3.05
C PHE A 258 -3.02 -12.46 3.05
N HIS A 259 -3.85 -13.07 2.22
CA HIS A 259 -3.98 -14.53 2.02
C HIS A 259 -4.13 -15.35 3.31
N LEU A 260 -4.83 -14.81 4.31
CA LEU A 260 -4.96 -15.41 5.64
C LEU A 260 -6.26 -16.23 5.85
N TRP A 261 -7.20 -16.20 4.90
CA TRP A 261 -8.53 -16.81 5.02
C TRP A 261 -8.54 -18.32 5.33
N ARG A 262 -7.43 -19.02 5.03
CA ARG A 262 -7.21 -20.45 5.36
C ARG A 262 -6.02 -20.67 6.28
N ALA A 263 -5.48 -19.61 6.86
CA ALA A 263 -4.33 -19.73 7.77
C ALA A 263 -4.71 -20.51 9.04
N SER A 264 -3.75 -21.28 9.56
CA SER A 264 -3.91 -21.92 10.86
C SER A 264 -3.86 -20.91 12.00
N ASN A 265 -4.41 -21.27 13.15
CA ASN A 265 -4.31 -20.42 14.35
C ASN A 265 -2.86 -20.07 14.70
N GLN A 266 -1.92 -20.99 14.46
CA GLN A 266 -0.50 -20.73 14.68
C GLN A 266 0.02 -19.62 13.77
N VAL A 267 -0.33 -19.63 12.47
CA VAL A 267 0.07 -18.58 11.52
C VAL A 267 -0.57 -17.25 11.91
N LEU A 268 -1.87 -17.25 12.28
CA LEU A 268 -2.54 -16.03 12.71
C LEU A 268 -1.90 -15.43 13.96
N SER A 269 -1.51 -16.28 14.94
CA SER A 269 -0.80 -15.82 16.14
C SER A 269 0.57 -15.24 15.81
N GLN A 270 1.36 -15.92 14.98
CA GLN A 270 2.67 -15.40 14.54
C GLN A 270 2.54 -14.06 13.79
N THR A 271 1.51 -13.94 12.96
CA THR A 271 1.21 -12.68 12.25
C THR A 271 0.85 -11.57 13.24
N ALA A 272 0.00 -11.86 14.23
CA ALA A 272 -0.38 -10.89 15.26
C ALA A 272 0.83 -10.46 16.10
N ASP A 273 1.66 -11.40 16.56
CA ASP A 273 2.88 -11.13 17.34
C ASP A 273 3.85 -10.22 16.55
N TRP A 274 4.00 -10.47 15.24
CA TRP A 274 4.84 -9.62 14.41
C TRP A 274 4.24 -8.21 14.25
N LEU A 275 2.93 -8.11 13.99
CA LEU A 275 2.23 -6.83 13.83
C LEU A 275 2.28 -5.97 15.11
N GLU A 276 2.16 -6.61 16.30
CA GLU A 276 2.33 -5.95 17.58
C GLU A 276 3.74 -5.36 17.71
N ASN A 277 4.76 -6.15 17.43
CA ASN A 277 6.16 -5.71 17.46
C ASN A 277 6.47 -4.64 16.40
N ALA A 278 5.81 -4.69 15.25
CA ALA A 278 5.93 -3.69 14.18
C ALA A 278 5.17 -2.39 14.50
N GLY A 279 4.39 -2.34 15.58
CA GLY A 279 3.69 -1.13 16.03
C GLY A 279 2.38 -0.85 15.30
N LEU A 280 1.64 -1.89 14.91
CA LEU A 280 0.37 -1.75 14.20
C LEU A 280 -0.66 -0.99 15.04
N GLU A 281 -1.25 0.05 14.46
CA GLU A 281 -2.36 0.82 15.05
C GLU A 281 -3.69 0.55 14.34
N LEU A 282 -3.68 0.23 13.01
CA LEU A 282 -4.88 0.10 12.20
C LEU A 282 -4.81 -1.08 11.23
N MET A 283 -5.88 -1.87 11.15
CA MET A 283 -6.06 -2.96 10.20
C MET A 283 -7.39 -2.85 9.47
N MET A 284 -7.33 -2.77 8.13
CA MET A 284 -8.51 -2.91 7.25
C MET A 284 -8.29 -4.11 6.33
N GLY A 285 -8.57 -5.32 6.83
CA GLY A 285 -8.46 -6.55 6.05
C GLY A 285 -9.57 -6.65 5.02
N GLY A 286 -9.26 -7.09 3.82
CA GLY A 286 -10.22 -7.30 2.74
C GLY A 286 -9.90 -8.55 1.93
N HIS A 287 -10.70 -8.84 0.92
CA HIS A 287 -10.46 -9.87 -0.06
C HIS A 287 -10.02 -11.22 0.60
N CYS A 288 -8.84 -11.72 0.25
CA CYS A 288 -8.31 -12.99 0.74
C CYS A 288 -7.72 -12.94 2.16
N THR A 289 -7.77 -11.82 2.86
CA THR A 289 -7.51 -11.80 4.31
C THR A 289 -8.52 -12.68 5.04
N GLY A 290 -9.79 -12.57 4.66
CA GLY A 290 -10.90 -13.28 5.31
C GLY A 290 -11.33 -12.64 6.64
N ILE A 291 -12.64 -12.58 6.86
CA ILE A 291 -13.25 -11.91 8.02
C ILE A 291 -12.76 -12.55 9.33
N ALA A 292 -12.83 -13.89 9.44
CA ALA A 292 -12.46 -14.59 10.66
C ALA A 292 -10.97 -14.43 11.02
N ALA A 293 -10.08 -14.40 10.01
CA ALA A 293 -8.65 -14.19 10.25
C ALA A 293 -8.39 -12.74 10.74
N ALA A 294 -9.01 -11.74 10.09
CA ALA A 294 -8.92 -10.35 10.51
C ALA A 294 -9.41 -10.14 11.95
N GLU A 295 -10.57 -10.72 12.31
CA GLU A 295 -11.11 -10.65 13.67
C GLU A 295 -10.20 -11.34 14.70
N THR A 296 -9.62 -12.49 14.35
CA THR A 296 -8.68 -13.22 15.22
C THR A 296 -7.45 -12.38 15.53
N ILE A 297 -6.81 -11.83 14.50
CA ILE A 297 -5.62 -10.97 14.65
C ILE A 297 -5.97 -9.73 15.49
N ALA A 298 -7.06 -9.04 15.17
CA ALA A 298 -7.49 -7.86 15.90
C ALA A 298 -7.77 -8.11 17.37
N SER A 299 -8.40 -9.24 17.66
CA SER A 299 -8.68 -9.66 19.05
C SER A 299 -7.38 -9.92 19.83
N GLN A 300 -6.39 -10.54 19.20
CA GLN A 300 -5.08 -10.79 19.82
C GLN A 300 -4.32 -9.49 20.08
N LEU A 301 -4.39 -8.54 19.14
CA LEU A 301 -3.75 -7.21 19.26
C LEU A 301 -4.51 -6.25 20.20
N GLY A 302 -5.72 -6.60 20.63
CA GLY A 302 -6.56 -5.71 21.41
C GLY A 302 -6.93 -4.41 20.68
N LEU A 303 -6.96 -4.43 19.34
CA LEU A 303 -7.31 -3.24 18.56
C LEU A 303 -8.75 -2.79 18.83
N PRO A 304 -8.98 -1.49 19.06
CA PRO A 304 -10.34 -0.99 19.25
C PRO A 304 -11.14 -1.09 17.94
N ARG A 305 -12.46 -1.23 18.04
CA ARG A 305 -13.35 -1.33 16.88
C ARG A 305 -13.17 -0.20 15.85
N SER A 306 -12.73 0.98 16.30
CA SER A 306 -12.45 2.13 15.42
C SER A 306 -11.22 1.95 14.53
N HIS A 307 -10.34 1.01 14.86
CA HIS A 307 -9.07 0.75 14.17
C HIS A 307 -9.01 -0.60 13.47
N ILE A 308 -10.12 -1.33 13.47
CA ILE A 308 -10.24 -2.56 12.72
C ILE A 308 -11.53 -2.59 11.92
N SER A 309 -11.43 -3.09 10.70
CA SER A 309 -12.55 -3.36 9.83
C SER A 309 -12.20 -4.47 8.84
N HIS A 310 -13.23 -5.16 8.35
CA HIS A 310 -13.15 -5.87 7.09
C HIS A 310 -13.53 -4.88 5.99
N ALA A 311 -12.61 -4.59 5.08
CA ALA A 311 -12.82 -3.59 4.03
C ALA A 311 -14.14 -3.82 3.26
N ALA A 312 -14.91 -2.77 3.08
CA ALA A 312 -16.06 -2.73 2.19
C ALA A 312 -15.89 -1.61 1.16
N ILE A 313 -16.62 -1.68 0.06
CA ILE A 313 -16.58 -0.66 -0.99
C ILE A 313 -16.99 0.68 -0.40
N GLY A 314 -16.18 1.72 -0.66
CA GLY A 314 -16.37 3.06 -0.10
C GLY A 314 -15.76 3.29 1.28
N SER A 315 -15.19 2.27 1.93
CA SER A 315 -14.44 2.47 3.19
C SER A 315 -13.16 3.25 2.94
N VAL A 316 -12.81 4.14 3.87
CA VAL A 316 -11.67 5.06 3.73
C VAL A 316 -10.77 5.01 4.94
N ILE A 317 -9.44 4.97 4.70
CA ILE A 317 -8.43 5.28 5.72
C ILE A 317 -8.01 6.74 5.56
N THR A 318 -8.00 7.46 6.68
CA THR A 318 -7.69 8.90 6.76
C THR A 318 -6.30 9.16 7.38
N PRO A 319 -5.73 10.38 7.24
CA PRO A 319 -4.39 10.73 7.75
C PRO A 319 -4.20 10.58 9.26
N ASP A 320 -5.28 10.66 10.03
CA ASP A 320 -5.26 10.47 11.48
C ASP A 320 -5.43 9.00 11.89
N LEU A 321 -5.24 8.07 10.93
CA LEU A 321 -5.40 6.62 11.11
C LEU A 321 -6.80 6.24 11.60
N LYS A 322 -7.83 6.82 10.98
CA LYS A 322 -9.21 6.43 11.22
C LYS A 322 -9.80 5.72 10.02
N ILE A 323 -10.74 4.83 10.30
CA ILE A 323 -11.56 4.20 9.28
C ILE A 323 -12.89 4.96 9.20
N ILE A 324 -13.15 5.59 8.04
CA ILE A 324 -14.50 6.01 7.69
C ILE A 324 -15.14 4.80 7.02
N ARG A 325 -16.12 4.21 7.71
CA ARG A 325 -16.77 2.99 7.27
C ARG A 325 -17.78 3.26 6.19
N SER A 326 -17.96 2.29 5.32
CA SER A 326 -19.13 2.25 4.45
C SER A 326 -20.39 1.94 5.29
N SER A 327 -21.56 2.05 4.67
CA SER A 327 -22.84 1.86 5.38
C SER A 327 -23.08 0.42 5.89
N VAL A 328 -22.24 -0.55 5.50
CA VAL A 328 -22.37 -1.98 5.86
C VAL A 328 -21.34 -2.47 6.90
N GLU A 329 -20.50 -1.61 7.37
CA GLU A 329 -19.45 -1.95 8.35
C GLU A 329 -19.81 -1.69 9.82
#